data_7befee197566498d61f74306e767fc6b
#
_entry.id   7befee197566498d61f74306e767fc6b
#
_cell.length_a   1.000
_cell.length_b   1.000
_cell.length_c   1.000
_cell.angle_alpha   90.00
_cell.angle_beta   90.00
_cell.angle_gamma   90.00
#
_symmetry.space_group_name_H-M   'P 1'
#
loop_
_entity.id
_entity.type
_entity.pdbx_description
1 polymer ?
#
loop_
_entity_poly.entity_id
_entity_poly.type
_entity_poly.pdbx_seq_one_letter_code
_entity_poly.pdbx_strand_id
1 'polypeptide(L)'
;ESLTGQVRFFLAYSYIRLFALYGDVPLIEKVLTEGEAKVQTRTPKAEVLTFAHGQLDQAIKELEGKTLEKGRVTVGACKALKARAYLWENDYSNLLSVTSELIGKYSLYTEGETPYADLFNGNAEDADEIILAREHTHTTGSITTGNRLNQAFFLKEMSGGDALRALTPTGSLVDAYPMADGRLIHESGSTYDPKDPYRDRDPRLAQSII
;
A
#
# COMPACT_ATOMS: atom_id res chain seq x y z
N GLU A 1 7.97 18.54 17.09
CA GLU A 1 6.61 17.92 17.17
C GLU A 1 6.22 17.22 15.86
N SER A 2 6.35 17.87 14.69
CA SER A 2 6.00 17.21 13.42
C SER A 2 6.89 16.01 13.08
N LEU A 3 8.17 16.03 13.47
CA LEU A 3 9.07 14.89 13.29
C LEU A 3 8.65 13.70 14.18
N THR A 4 8.23 13.98 15.41
CA THR A 4 7.75 12.95 16.34
C THR A 4 6.52 12.23 15.77
N GLY A 5 5.55 12.97 15.23
CA GLY A 5 4.38 12.41 14.57
C GLY A 5 4.74 11.50 13.40
N GLN A 6 5.71 11.90 12.58
CA GLN A 6 6.19 11.06 11.48
C GLN A 6 6.89 9.79 11.97
N VAL A 7 7.70 9.87 13.03
CA VAL A 7 8.34 8.70 13.66
C VAL A 7 7.30 7.73 14.19
N ARG A 8 6.24 8.23 14.86
CA ARG A 8 5.13 7.40 15.34
C ARG A 8 4.41 6.68 14.20
N PHE A 9 4.21 7.35 13.07
CA PHE A 9 3.63 6.72 11.88
C PHE A 9 4.48 5.53 11.42
N PHE A 10 5.79 5.69 11.28
CA PHE A 10 6.66 4.61 10.84
C PHE A 10 6.78 3.47 11.85
N LEU A 11 6.71 3.79 13.14
CA LEU A 11 6.63 2.78 14.20
C LEU A 11 5.35 1.94 14.06
N ALA A 12 4.20 2.60 13.93
CA ALA A 12 2.92 1.95 13.70
C ALA A 12 2.91 1.15 12.40
N TYR A 13 3.40 1.72 11.29
CA TYR A 13 3.53 1.05 10.01
C TYR A 13 4.33 -0.26 10.11
N SER A 14 5.44 -0.23 10.85
CA SER A 14 6.28 -1.42 11.04
C SER A 14 5.53 -2.51 11.79
N TYR A 15 4.83 -2.19 12.88
CA TYR A 15 4.06 -3.15 13.65
C TYR A 15 2.83 -3.67 12.92
N ILE A 16 2.13 -2.83 12.17
CA ILE A 16 1.01 -3.26 11.31
C ILE A 16 1.49 -4.24 10.24
N ARG A 17 2.66 -4.02 9.64
CA ARG A 17 3.26 -4.97 8.70
C ARG A 17 3.69 -6.27 9.35
N LEU A 18 4.31 -6.20 10.52
CA LEU A 18 4.69 -7.39 11.28
C LEU A 18 3.46 -8.21 11.67
N PHE A 19 2.41 -7.55 12.15
CA PHE A 19 1.13 -8.19 12.42
C PHE A 19 0.56 -8.91 11.19
N ALA A 20 0.51 -8.21 10.04
CA ALA A 20 -0.07 -8.77 8.82
C ALA A 20 0.67 -10.02 8.30
N LEU A 21 1.98 -10.11 8.55
CA LEU A 21 2.81 -11.22 8.09
C LEU A 21 2.96 -12.35 9.11
N TYR A 22 2.97 -12.03 10.41
CA TYR A 22 3.38 -12.98 11.45
C TYR A 22 2.38 -13.13 12.60
N GLY A 23 1.32 -12.32 12.65
CA GLY A 23 0.35 -12.31 13.76
C GLY A 23 0.98 -11.77 15.04
N ASP A 24 1.13 -12.62 16.05
CA ASP A 24 1.78 -12.28 17.32
C ASP A 24 3.27 -12.02 17.11
N VAL A 25 3.77 -10.90 17.61
CA VAL A 25 5.19 -10.49 17.51
C VAL A 25 5.64 -9.81 18.80
N PRO A 26 6.94 -9.82 19.14
CA PRO A 26 7.42 -9.05 20.29
C PRO A 26 7.12 -7.56 20.13
N LEU A 27 6.51 -6.96 21.15
CA LEU A 27 6.31 -5.51 21.22
C LEU A 27 7.46 -4.89 22.00
N ILE A 28 8.28 -4.08 21.31
CA ILE A 28 9.49 -3.49 21.85
C ILE A 28 9.35 -1.97 21.82
N GLU A 29 9.27 -1.36 23.01
CA GLU A 29 9.04 0.07 23.18
C GLU A 29 10.27 0.85 23.64
N LYS A 30 11.37 0.14 23.90
CA LYS A 30 12.64 0.72 24.36
C LYS A 30 13.84 -0.01 23.74
N VAL A 31 15.00 0.61 23.82
CA VAL A 31 16.25 -0.08 23.48
C VAL A 31 16.49 -1.17 24.51
N LEU A 32 16.66 -2.41 24.01
CA LEU A 32 16.89 -3.59 24.84
C LEU A 32 18.39 -3.82 25.02
N THR A 33 18.77 -4.30 26.19
CA THR A 33 20.07 -4.95 26.39
C THR A 33 20.11 -6.32 25.73
N GLU A 34 21.27 -6.90 25.51
CA GLU A 34 21.39 -8.23 24.91
C GLU A 34 20.64 -9.31 25.73
N GLY A 35 20.69 -9.22 27.05
CA GLY A 35 19.97 -10.14 27.94
C GLY A 35 18.44 -10.02 27.78
N GLU A 36 17.92 -8.81 27.75
CA GLU A 36 16.48 -8.55 27.54
C GLU A 36 16.03 -9.01 26.14
N ALA A 37 16.85 -8.81 25.11
CA ALA A 37 16.52 -9.23 23.76
C ALA A 37 16.37 -10.76 23.62
N LYS A 38 17.23 -11.53 24.32
CA LYS A 38 17.22 -13.01 24.28
C LYS A 38 15.99 -13.65 24.91
N VAL A 39 15.29 -12.92 25.81
CA VAL A 39 14.13 -13.45 26.55
C VAL A 39 12.79 -12.87 26.07
N GLN A 40 12.80 -12.13 24.96
CA GLN A 40 11.57 -11.58 24.42
C GLN A 40 10.61 -12.69 23.97
N THR A 41 9.36 -12.54 24.31
CA THR A 41 8.27 -13.41 23.88
C THR A 41 7.34 -12.67 22.91
N ARG A 42 6.51 -13.42 22.20
CA ARG A 42 5.49 -12.81 21.34
C ARG A 42 4.39 -12.16 22.17
N THR A 43 4.04 -10.94 21.85
CA THR A 43 2.89 -10.23 22.37
C THR A 43 1.68 -10.58 21.51
N PRO A 44 0.51 -10.83 22.11
CA PRO A 44 -0.72 -11.10 21.36
C PRO A 44 -1.00 -10.00 20.33
N LYS A 45 -1.41 -10.42 19.12
CA LYS A 45 -1.68 -9.50 18.00
C LYS A 45 -2.63 -8.36 18.35
N ALA A 46 -3.62 -8.60 19.21
CA ALA A 46 -4.58 -7.57 19.62
C ALA A 46 -3.90 -6.43 20.40
N GLU A 47 -2.91 -6.75 21.24
CA GLU A 47 -2.15 -5.73 21.98
C GLU A 47 -1.21 -4.97 21.04
N VAL A 48 -0.57 -5.65 20.09
CA VAL A 48 0.28 -5.03 19.05
C VAL A 48 -0.53 -4.05 18.22
N LEU A 49 -1.74 -4.41 17.82
CA LEU A 49 -2.64 -3.54 17.06
C LEU A 49 -3.14 -2.35 17.89
N THR A 50 -3.52 -2.58 19.15
CA THR A 50 -3.89 -1.50 20.07
C THR A 50 -2.76 -0.48 20.20
N PHE A 51 -1.53 -0.95 20.36
CA PHE A 51 -0.35 -0.09 20.38
C PHE A 51 -0.19 0.69 19.07
N ALA A 52 -0.26 0.00 17.92
CA ALA A 52 -0.08 0.64 16.62
C ALA A 52 -1.16 1.71 16.33
N HIS A 53 -2.43 1.42 16.64
CA HIS A 53 -3.51 2.40 16.54
C HIS A 53 -3.28 3.60 17.46
N GLY A 54 -2.84 3.35 18.70
CA GLY A 54 -2.49 4.42 19.66
C GLY A 54 -1.35 5.32 19.15
N GLN A 55 -0.32 4.75 18.51
CA GLN A 55 0.75 5.54 17.87
C GLN A 55 0.21 6.39 16.72
N LEU A 56 -0.69 5.86 15.90
CA LEU A 56 -1.32 6.64 14.81
C LEU A 56 -2.21 7.75 15.35
N ASP A 57 -2.95 7.52 16.43
CA ASP A 57 -3.77 8.56 17.05
C ASP A 57 -2.93 9.72 17.63
N GLN A 58 -1.78 9.40 18.22
CA GLN A 58 -0.83 10.43 18.65
C GLN A 58 -0.18 11.14 17.44
N ALA A 59 0.19 10.39 16.39
CA ALA A 59 0.73 10.98 15.16
C ALA A 59 -0.26 11.97 14.52
N ILE A 60 -1.54 11.62 14.46
CA ILE A 60 -2.60 12.51 13.94
C ILE A 60 -2.62 13.82 14.72
N LYS A 61 -2.65 13.77 16.07
CA LYS A 61 -2.65 14.97 16.92
C LYS A 61 -1.42 15.83 16.73
N GLU A 62 -0.23 15.21 16.60
CA GLU A 62 1.04 15.91 16.45
C GLU A 62 1.23 16.53 15.06
N LEU A 63 0.56 15.99 14.04
CA LEU A 63 0.60 16.45 12.65
C LEU A 63 -0.56 17.39 12.28
N GLU A 64 -1.58 17.48 13.11
CA GLU A 64 -2.76 18.32 12.85
C GLU A 64 -2.38 19.78 12.69
N GLY A 65 -2.92 20.42 11.66
CA GLY A 65 -2.66 21.82 11.34
C GLY A 65 -1.24 22.12 10.85
N LYS A 66 -0.39 21.10 10.62
CA LYS A 66 0.97 21.32 10.10
C LYS A 66 0.97 21.31 8.57
N THR A 67 1.62 22.32 8.00
CA THR A 67 1.98 22.31 6.57
C THR A 67 3.33 21.62 6.42
N LEU A 68 3.38 20.54 5.68
CA LEU A 68 4.57 19.73 5.49
C LEU A 68 4.97 19.71 4.01
N GLU A 69 6.26 19.52 3.76
CA GLU A 69 6.77 19.31 2.41
C GLU A 69 6.16 18.04 1.79
N LYS A 70 6.06 18.01 0.46
CA LYS A 70 5.64 16.81 -0.28
C LYS A 70 6.51 15.61 0.10
N GLY A 71 5.92 14.41 0.10
CA GLY A 71 6.59 13.18 0.51
C GLY A 71 6.67 12.97 2.03
N ARG A 72 6.27 13.95 2.84
CA ARG A 72 6.18 13.81 4.30
C ARG A 72 4.86 13.16 4.71
N VAL A 73 4.89 12.48 5.85
CA VAL A 73 3.69 11.86 6.44
C VAL A 73 2.70 12.93 6.89
N THR A 74 1.48 12.83 6.41
CA THR A 74 0.36 13.72 6.73
C THR A 74 -0.67 13.04 7.64
N VAL A 75 -1.61 13.82 8.17
CA VAL A 75 -2.80 13.28 8.87
C VAL A 75 -3.56 12.29 7.99
N GLY A 76 -3.71 12.59 6.70
CA GLY A 76 -4.36 11.69 5.74
C GLY A 76 -3.64 10.35 5.59
N ALA A 77 -2.31 10.36 5.55
CA ALA A 77 -1.50 9.14 5.52
C ALA A 77 -1.70 8.27 6.78
N CYS A 78 -1.77 8.91 7.97
CA CYS A 78 -2.05 8.20 9.22
C CYS A 78 -3.44 7.54 9.20
N LYS A 79 -4.47 8.25 8.74
CA LYS A 79 -5.83 7.73 8.61
C LYS A 79 -5.92 6.61 7.58
N ALA A 80 -5.27 6.76 6.44
CA ALA A 80 -5.23 5.71 5.41
C ALA A 80 -4.53 4.42 5.92
N LEU A 81 -3.47 4.56 6.71
CA LEU A 81 -2.81 3.42 7.33
C LEU A 81 -3.70 2.76 8.40
N LYS A 82 -4.41 3.56 9.23
CA LYS A 82 -5.43 3.04 10.16
C LYS A 82 -6.52 2.26 9.44
N ALA A 83 -7.05 2.81 8.35
CA ALA A 83 -8.06 2.14 7.52
C ALA A 83 -7.58 0.77 7.04
N ARG A 84 -6.33 0.70 6.56
CA ARG A 84 -5.74 -0.58 6.12
C ARG A 84 -5.59 -1.58 7.27
N ALA A 85 -5.20 -1.14 8.45
CA ALA A 85 -5.12 -2.00 9.63
C ALA A 85 -6.50 -2.55 10.00
N TYR A 86 -7.52 -1.70 10.11
CA TYR A 86 -8.90 -2.14 10.39
C TYR A 86 -9.46 -3.11 9.34
N LEU A 87 -9.10 -2.92 8.07
CA LEU A 87 -9.48 -3.87 7.02
C LEU A 87 -8.89 -5.27 7.28
N TRP A 88 -7.62 -5.35 7.66
CA TRP A 88 -6.96 -6.62 7.98
C TRP A 88 -7.44 -7.25 9.28
N GLU A 89 -7.97 -6.43 10.21
CA GLU A 89 -8.63 -6.88 11.44
C GLU A 89 -10.06 -7.36 11.21
N ASN A 90 -10.65 -7.09 10.03
CA ASN A 90 -12.09 -7.21 9.72
C ASN A 90 -12.98 -6.32 10.61
N ASP A 91 -12.42 -5.23 11.13
CA ASP A 91 -13.16 -4.22 11.90
C ASP A 91 -13.78 -3.18 10.96
N TYR A 92 -14.86 -3.57 10.30
CA TYR A 92 -15.53 -2.74 9.30
C TYR A 92 -16.20 -1.49 9.91
N SER A 93 -16.52 -1.49 11.19
CA SER A 93 -17.11 -0.33 11.87
C SER A 93 -16.11 0.81 11.98
N ASN A 94 -14.92 0.52 12.51
CA ASN A 94 -13.84 1.49 12.63
C ASN A 94 -13.24 1.85 11.26
N LEU A 95 -13.20 0.88 10.33
CA LEU A 95 -12.82 1.14 8.93
C LEU A 95 -13.71 2.21 8.30
N LEU A 96 -15.04 2.03 8.38
CA LEU A 96 -16.01 2.99 7.82
C LEU A 96 -15.86 4.37 8.47
N SER A 97 -15.70 4.42 9.78
CA SER A 97 -15.51 5.66 10.52
C SER A 97 -14.30 6.45 10.01
N VAL A 98 -13.13 5.81 9.95
CA VAL A 98 -11.89 6.49 9.56
C VAL A 98 -11.85 6.84 8.07
N THR A 99 -12.41 6.00 7.20
CA THR A 99 -12.45 6.29 5.75
C THR A 99 -13.42 7.41 5.41
N SER A 100 -14.53 7.54 6.15
CA SER A 100 -15.48 8.66 5.98
C SER A 100 -14.80 10.03 6.18
N GLU A 101 -13.78 10.10 7.01
CA GLU A 101 -13.01 11.34 7.23
C GLU A 101 -12.06 11.70 6.07
N LEU A 102 -11.78 10.73 5.17
CA LEU A 102 -10.95 10.93 3.99
C LEU A 102 -11.77 11.30 2.74
N ILE A 103 -13.08 11.00 2.73
CA ILE A 103 -13.96 11.32 1.61
C ILE A 103 -13.98 12.84 1.38
N GLY A 104 -13.76 13.22 0.12
CA GLY A 104 -13.73 14.63 -0.29
C GLY A 104 -12.43 15.38 0.09
N LYS A 105 -11.44 14.69 0.65
CA LYS A 105 -10.09 15.24 0.88
C LYS A 105 -9.11 14.91 -0.24
N TYR A 106 -9.40 13.88 -0.98
CA TYR A 106 -8.64 13.37 -2.11
C TYR A 106 -9.58 13.12 -3.28
N SER A 107 -9.09 13.22 -4.50
CA SER A 107 -9.84 12.95 -5.71
C SER A 107 -9.13 11.93 -6.58
N LEU A 108 -9.92 11.11 -7.29
CA LEU A 108 -9.35 10.16 -8.25
C LEU A 108 -8.68 10.93 -9.40
N TYR A 109 -7.56 10.46 -9.85
CA TYR A 109 -6.88 10.98 -11.03
C TYR A 109 -7.62 10.52 -12.29
N THR A 110 -8.04 11.47 -13.14
CA THR A 110 -8.87 11.20 -14.33
C THR A 110 -8.30 11.81 -15.60
N GLU A 111 -7.10 12.35 -15.58
CA GLU A 111 -6.48 12.98 -16.72
C GLU A 111 -5.77 11.96 -17.63
N GLY A 112 -5.65 12.30 -18.93
CA GLY A 112 -4.99 11.46 -19.93
C GLY A 112 -5.86 10.32 -20.46
N GLU A 113 -5.25 9.48 -21.31
CA GLU A 113 -5.93 8.33 -21.95
C GLU A 113 -5.92 7.08 -21.05
N THR A 114 -4.94 6.97 -20.16
CA THR A 114 -4.75 5.84 -19.26
C THR A 114 -4.54 6.27 -17.81
N PRO A 115 -5.54 6.96 -17.19
CA PRO A 115 -5.35 7.58 -15.87
C PRO A 115 -4.87 6.61 -14.79
N TYR A 116 -5.40 5.40 -14.79
CA TYR A 116 -5.01 4.37 -13.82
C TYR A 116 -3.54 3.93 -14.00
N ALA A 117 -3.08 3.72 -15.23
CA ALA A 117 -1.69 3.36 -15.49
C ALA A 117 -0.73 4.52 -15.15
N ASP A 118 -1.15 5.76 -15.37
CA ASP A 118 -0.35 6.95 -15.14
C ASP A 118 0.01 7.16 -13.66
N LEU A 119 -0.82 6.68 -12.74
CA LEU A 119 -0.51 6.66 -11.30
C LEU A 119 0.70 5.77 -10.95
N PHE A 120 1.04 4.79 -11.80
CA PHE A 120 2.08 3.79 -11.50
C PHE A 120 3.29 3.85 -12.44
N ASN A 121 3.22 4.60 -13.53
CA ASN A 121 4.29 4.71 -14.53
C ASN A 121 5.13 5.99 -14.42
N GLY A 122 4.84 6.85 -13.44
CA GLY A 122 5.55 8.10 -13.19
C GLY A 122 4.95 9.32 -13.90
N ASN A 123 3.83 9.19 -14.62
CA ASN A 123 3.20 10.32 -15.31
C ASN A 123 2.31 11.17 -14.39
N ALA A 124 1.84 10.61 -13.27
CA ALA A 124 0.91 11.26 -12.34
C ALA A 124 1.43 11.29 -10.89
N GLU A 125 2.75 11.52 -10.70
CA GLU A 125 3.39 11.53 -9.36
C GLU A 125 2.84 12.63 -8.42
N ASP A 126 2.23 13.68 -8.98
CA ASP A 126 1.65 14.79 -8.23
C ASP A 126 0.13 14.70 -8.05
N ALA A 127 -0.49 13.58 -8.46
CA ALA A 127 -1.93 13.42 -8.39
C ALA A 127 -2.44 13.44 -6.95
N ASP A 128 -3.58 14.10 -6.72
CA ASP A 128 -4.28 14.15 -5.41
C ASP A 128 -4.68 12.77 -4.89
N GLU A 129 -4.81 11.78 -5.77
CA GLU A 129 -5.08 10.39 -5.40
C GLU A 129 -3.96 9.77 -4.55
N ILE A 130 -2.73 10.27 -4.67
CA ILE A 130 -1.56 9.75 -3.97
C ILE A 130 -1.47 10.38 -2.58
N ILE A 131 -1.95 9.67 -1.57
CA ILE A 131 -1.96 10.13 -0.17
C ILE A 131 -0.55 10.17 0.43
N LEU A 132 0.27 9.15 0.13
CA LEU A 132 1.67 9.07 0.54
C LEU A 132 2.40 8.10 -0.40
N ALA A 133 3.49 8.57 -0.97
CA ALA A 133 4.39 7.76 -1.78
C ALA A 133 5.82 7.77 -1.21
N ARG A 134 6.54 6.67 -1.42
CA ARG A 134 7.99 6.67 -1.29
C ARG A 134 8.58 7.06 -2.64
N GLU A 135 9.10 8.26 -2.71
CA GLU A 135 9.73 8.76 -3.94
C GLU A 135 11.07 8.08 -4.20
N HIS A 136 11.33 7.79 -5.46
CA HIS A 136 12.59 7.25 -5.96
C HIS A 136 13.12 8.17 -7.04
N THR A 137 14.34 8.67 -6.89
CA THR A 137 14.99 9.49 -7.90
C THR A 137 15.97 8.66 -8.72
N HIS A 138 16.02 8.92 -10.01
CA HIS A 138 17.03 8.35 -10.90
C HIS A 138 18.28 9.22 -10.83
N THR A 139 19.14 8.99 -9.83
CA THR A 139 20.43 9.64 -9.75
C THR A 139 21.44 8.80 -10.54
N THR A 140 21.96 9.33 -11.63
CA THR A 140 23.01 8.69 -12.44
C THR A 140 24.18 8.24 -11.56
N GLY A 141 24.43 6.93 -11.52
CA GLY A 141 25.58 6.32 -10.84
C GLY A 141 25.30 5.66 -9.47
N SER A 142 24.11 5.73 -8.93
CA SER A 142 23.77 5.02 -7.68
C SER A 142 22.71 3.94 -7.90
N ILE A 143 23.09 2.70 -7.75
CA ILE A 143 22.19 1.54 -7.79
C ILE A 143 21.30 1.46 -6.53
N THR A 144 21.56 2.29 -5.52
CA THR A 144 20.93 2.20 -4.20
C THR A 144 19.69 3.06 -4.04
N THR A 145 19.47 4.04 -4.92
CA THR A 145 18.35 4.99 -4.84
C THR A 145 17.18 4.64 -5.78
N GLY A 146 17.42 3.77 -6.76
CA GLY A 146 16.40 3.37 -7.72
C GLY A 146 15.49 2.25 -7.19
N ASN A 147 14.28 2.19 -7.74
CA ASN A 147 13.38 1.08 -7.53
C ASN A 147 13.78 -0.08 -8.49
N ARG A 148 14.04 -1.27 -7.94
CA ARG A 148 14.38 -2.46 -8.73
C ARG A 148 13.16 -3.32 -9.07
N LEU A 149 11.96 -2.81 -8.95
CA LEU A 149 10.75 -3.56 -9.26
C LEU A 149 10.70 -4.04 -10.70
N ASN A 150 11.25 -3.25 -11.64
CA ASN A 150 11.40 -3.66 -13.04
C ASN A 150 12.17 -4.99 -13.20
N GLN A 151 13.19 -5.24 -12.38
CA GLN A 151 13.93 -6.50 -12.42
C GLN A 151 13.11 -7.69 -11.89
N ALA A 152 12.19 -7.43 -10.96
CA ALA A 152 11.36 -8.47 -10.39
C ALA A 152 10.16 -8.85 -11.27
N PHE A 153 9.57 -7.89 -11.96
CA PHE A 153 8.33 -8.05 -12.73
C PHE A 153 8.55 -8.31 -14.22
N PHE A 154 9.50 -7.60 -14.85
CA PHE A 154 9.61 -7.60 -16.31
C PHE A 154 10.38 -8.79 -16.86
N LEU A 155 10.13 -9.07 -18.14
CA LEU A 155 10.90 -10.03 -18.91
C LEU A 155 12.34 -9.53 -19.09
N LYS A 156 13.28 -10.46 -19.28
CA LYS A 156 14.70 -10.17 -19.48
C LYS A 156 14.93 -9.17 -20.62
N GLU A 157 14.18 -9.31 -21.69
CA GLU A 157 14.23 -8.47 -22.88
C GLU A 157 13.80 -7.02 -22.60
N MET A 158 12.89 -6.82 -21.66
CA MET A 158 12.35 -5.51 -21.27
C MET A 158 13.19 -4.82 -20.17
N SER A 159 13.95 -5.59 -19.41
CA SER A 159 14.72 -5.10 -18.24
C SER A 159 16.20 -4.84 -18.55
N GLY A 160 16.63 -4.97 -19.81
CA GLY A 160 18.03 -4.81 -20.20
C GLY A 160 18.94 -5.96 -19.78
N GLY A 161 18.38 -7.11 -19.45
CA GLY A 161 19.14 -8.34 -19.22
C GLY A 161 19.15 -8.85 -17.78
N ASP A 162 18.68 -8.09 -16.80
CA ASP A 162 18.75 -8.42 -15.35
C ASP A 162 17.43 -8.87 -14.73
N ALA A 163 16.45 -9.31 -15.52
CA ALA A 163 15.17 -9.74 -14.99
C ALA A 163 15.28 -11.01 -14.15
N LEU A 164 14.78 -10.96 -12.94
CA LEU A 164 14.72 -12.10 -12.02
C LEU A 164 13.46 -12.94 -12.22
N ARG A 165 12.42 -12.41 -12.87
CA ARG A 165 11.08 -13.03 -13.00
C ARG A 165 10.56 -13.57 -11.67
N ALA A 166 10.87 -12.83 -10.59
CA ALA A 166 10.58 -13.28 -9.23
C ALA A 166 9.11 -13.09 -8.84
N LEU A 167 8.40 -12.21 -9.53
CA LEU A 167 7.01 -11.89 -9.25
C LEU A 167 6.20 -12.00 -10.54
N THR A 168 5.22 -12.87 -10.54
CA THR A 168 4.26 -13.07 -11.62
C THR A 168 2.84 -13.01 -11.06
N PRO A 169 1.86 -12.51 -11.82
CA PRO A 169 0.48 -12.53 -11.38
C PRO A 169 -0.03 -13.98 -11.24
N THR A 170 -0.85 -14.22 -10.22
CA THR A 170 -1.56 -15.49 -10.08
C THR A 170 -2.78 -15.50 -10.99
N GLY A 171 -3.24 -16.70 -11.42
CA GLY A 171 -4.50 -16.85 -12.12
C GLY A 171 -5.68 -16.25 -11.36
N SER A 172 -5.72 -16.44 -10.02
CA SER A 172 -6.75 -15.84 -9.18
C SER A 172 -6.77 -14.31 -9.19
N LEU A 173 -5.62 -13.67 -9.34
CA LEU A 173 -5.58 -12.21 -9.52
C LEU A 173 -6.17 -11.79 -10.86
N VAL A 174 -5.84 -12.51 -11.94
CA VAL A 174 -6.41 -12.27 -13.28
C VAL A 174 -7.93 -12.46 -13.25
N ASP A 175 -8.40 -13.53 -12.61
CA ASP A 175 -9.82 -13.87 -12.50
C ASP A 175 -10.61 -12.87 -11.65
N ALA A 176 -9.96 -12.18 -10.71
CA ALA A 176 -10.58 -11.16 -9.87
C ALA A 176 -11.00 -9.88 -10.62
N TYR A 177 -10.38 -9.61 -11.77
CA TYR A 177 -10.82 -8.49 -12.61
C TYR A 177 -12.18 -8.82 -13.25
N PRO A 178 -13.16 -7.91 -13.23
CA PRO A 178 -14.46 -8.12 -13.87
C PRO A 178 -14.39 -8.01 -15.40
N MET A 179 -15.50 -8.26 -16.05
CA MET A 179 -15.76 -7.87 -17.43
C MET A 179 -15.92 -6.34 -17.54
N ALA A 180 -15.84 -5.80 -18.74
CA ALA A 180 -16.00 -4.35 -18.99
C ALA A 180 -17.36 -3.79 -18.53
N ASP A 181 -18.37 -4.64 -18.41
CA ASP A 181 -19.71 -4.30 -17.90
C ASP A 181 -19.82 -4.39 -16.35
N GLY A 182 -18.72 -4.74 -15.67
CA GLY A 182 -18.62 -4.86 -14.21
C GLY A 182 -19.01 -6.22 -13.62
N ARG A 183 -19.48 -7.18 -14.43
CA ARG A 183 -19.80 -8.54 -13.95
C ARG A 183 -18.53 -9.35 -13.72
N LEU A 184 -18.56 -10.18 -12.69
CA LEU A 184 -17.49 -11.17 -12.47
C LEU A 184 -17.50 -12.25 -13.56
N ILE A 185 -16.37 -12.85 -13.84
CA ILE A 185 -16.23 -13.86 -14.91
C ILE A 185 -17.12 -15.11 -14.71
N HIS A 186 -17.48 -15.45 -13.46
CA HIS A 186 -18.36 -16.58 -13.14
C HIS A 186 -19.79 -16.15 -12.81
N GLU A 187 -20.11 -14.88 -12.94
CA GLU A 187 -21.44 -14.37 -12.63
C GLU A 187 -22.43 -14.74 -13.74
N SER A 188 -23.68 -15.01 -13.36
CA SER A 188 -24.73 -15.32 -14.31
C SER A 188 -24.93 -14.18 -15.30
N GLY A 189 -24.91 -14.48 -16.61
CA GLY A 189 -25.00 -13.50 -17.67
C GLY A 189 -23.65 -12.85 -18.04
N SER A 190 -22.54 -13.30 -17.48
CA SER A 190 -21.19 -12.89 -17.90
C SER A 190 -20.93 -13.29 -19.35
N THR A 191 -20.27 -12.41 -20.11
CA THR A 191 -19.83 -12.68 -21.49
C THR A 191 -18.42 -13.27 -21.57
N TYR A 192 -17.88 -13.74 -20.44
CA TYR A 192 -16.56 -14.33 -20.35
C TYR A 192 -16.41 -15.56 -21.26
N ASP A 193 -15.37 -15.57 -22.09
CA ASP A 193 -15.00 -16.71 -22.93
C ASP A 193 -13.66 -17.31 -22.45
N PRO A 194 -13.65 -18.55 -21.93
CA PRO A 194 -12.42 -19.22 -21.52
C PRO A 194 -11.39 -19.44 -22.66
N LYS A 195 -11.81 -19.35 -23.93
CA LYS A 195 -10.91 -19.47 -25.10
C LYS A 195 -10.26 -18.14 -25.45
N ASP A 196 -10.84 -17.03 -24.96
CA ASP A 196 -10.29 -15.68 -25.12
C ASP A 196 -10.42 -14.92 -23.79
N PRO A 197 -9.63 -15.29 -22.76
CA PRO A 197 -9.85 -14.88 -21.37
C PRO A 197 -9.57 -13.40 -21.11
N TYR A 198 -8.96 -12.69 -22.04
CA TYR A 198 -8.58 -11.28 -21.88
C TYR A 198 -9.50 -10.32 -22.64
N ARG A 199 -10.40 -10.83 -23.49
CA ARG A 199 -11.32 -10.01 -24.27
C ARG A 199 -12.41 -9.40 -23.38
N ASP A 200 -12.75 -8.15 -23.66
CA ASP A 200 -13.86 -7.42 -23.03
C ASP A 200 -13.78 -7.39 -21.49
N ARG A 201 -12.56 -7.38 -20.95
CA ARG A 201 -12.28 -7.28 -19.50
C ARG A 201 -12.18 -5.81 -19.08
N ASP A 202 -12.27 -5.59 -17.77
CA ASP A 202 -11.99 -4.29 -17.17
C ASP A 202 -10.65 -3.73 -17.69
N PRO A 203 -10.59 -2.48 -18.15
CA PRO A 203 -9.37 -1.90 -18.73
C PRO A 203 -8.16 -1.96 -17.80
N ARG A 204 -8.37 -1.97 -16.47
CA ARG A 204 -7.30 -2.08 -15.48
C ARG A 204 -6.54 -3.40 -15.57
N LEU A 205 -7.17 -4.48 -16.08
CA LEU A 205 -6.46 -5.73 -16.29
C LEU A 205 -5.28 -5.53 -17.25
N ALA A 206 -5.53 -4.94 -18.41
CA ALA A 206 -4.48 -4.69 -19.41
C ALA A 206 -3.46 -3.64 -18.97
N GLN A 207 -3.82 -2.77 -18.03
CA GLN A 207 -2.93 -1.76 -17.47
C GLN A 207 -2.09 -2.26 -16.28
N SER A 208 -2.46 -3.38 -15.69
CA SER A 208 -1.76 -3.99 -14.53
C SER A 208 -0.98 -5.24 -14.89
N ILE A 209 -1.44 -6.00 -15.88
CA ILE A 209 -0.91 -7.32 -16.26
C ILE A 209 -0.57 -7.31 -17.74
N ILE A 210 0.71 -7.50 -18.03
CA ILE A 210 1.30 -7.51 -19.38
C ILE A 210 1.50 -8.96 -19.83
#